data_e73f75ae4e3ac8a9e140b839eb849de4
#
_entry.id   e73f75ae4e3ac8a9e140b839eb849de4
#
_cell.length_a   1.000
_cell.length_b   1.000
_cell.length_c   1.000
_cell.angle_alpha   90.00
_cell.angle_beta   90.00
_cell.angle_gamma   90.00
#
_symmetry.space_group_name_H-M   'P 1'
#
loop_
_entity.id
_entity.type
_entity.pdbx_description
1 polymer ?
#
loop_
_entity_poly.entity_id
_entity_poly.type
_entity_poly.pdbx_seq_one_letter_code
_entity_poly.pdbx_strand_id
1 'polypeptide(L)'
;MSAAPLQPGWSIAAIYYHADVSANGNAALSKQITIGQFNPTINVSLSASVRGTGDIGFLIPQYVFETKIFGGQAAFSVAGAYGREQAALNATFTAGPIPFARTISVNDTTFGFSDLIPQLSLRWNFGVNNFMTYITGDIPIGTYDAANLANLGTGHSALDGGGGYTYLDLKNGHEFSVVTGFTGNFTNPHTGYTNGIDWHTDWGASQFVTRQLQVGGVGYFYQQITPDSGAAPILGNFESRVAGLGPQIGYLFPVGGLQGYLNLKAYWEFAAQNRPDGWNAWVTFSLSPPPSEATRPW
;
A
#
# COMPACT_ATOMS: atom_id res chain seq x y z
N MET A 1 5.31 14.70 -1.65
CA MET A 1 6.72 15.15 -1.33
C MET A 1 7.69 13.97 -1.15
N SER A 2 7.52 12.88 -1.90
CA SER A 2 8.25 11.62 -1.66
C SER A 2 9.78 11.72 -1.82
N ALA A 3 10.26 12.47 -2.80
CA ALA A 3 11.69 12.70 -3.03
C ALA A 3 12.20 14.06 -2.52
N ALA A 4 11.36 14.81 -1.79
CA ALA A 4 11.76 16.10 -1.21
C ALA A 4 12.98 15.96 -0.27
N PRO A 5 13.76 17.05 -0.09
CA PRO A 5 14.91 17.04 0.82
C PRO A 5 14.51 16.64 2.24
N LEU A 6 15.29 15.76 2.84
CA LEU A 6 15.17 15.40 4.24
C LEU A 6 16.24 16.13 5.06
N GLN A 7 15.97 16.30 6.35
CA GLN A 7 16.97 16.81 7.29
C GLN A 7 17.65 15.63 8.00
N PRO A 8 18.99 15.67 8.18
CA PRO A 8 19.70 14.63 8.92
C PRO A 8 19.17 14.45 10.34
N GLY A 9 19.17 13.22 10.81
CA GLY A 9 18.72 12.84 12.14
C GLY A 9 17.50 11.94 12.15
N TRP A 10 16.92 11.76 13.33
CA TRP A 10 15.75 10.92 13.53
C TRP A 10 14.46 11.64 13.15
N SER A 11 13.58 10.91 12.50
CA SER A 11 12.18 11.27 12.28
C SER A 11 11.28 10.06 12.60
N ILE A 12 10.02 10.34 12.86
CA ILE A 12 9.02 9.32 13.12
C ILE A 12 7.71 9.71 12.44
N ALA A 13 7.06 8.74 11.83
CA ALA A 13 5.69 8.91 11.35
C ALA A 13 4.77 7.89 12.00
N ALA A 14 3.58 8.34 12.40
CA ALA A 14 2.46 7.53 12.80
C ALA A 14 1.36 7.70 11.75
N ILE A 15 0.83 6.59 11.24
CA ILE A 15 -0.18 6.61 10.18
C ILE A 15 -1.37 5.75 10.63
N TYR A 16 -2.57 6.30 10.56
CA TYR A 16 -3.79 5.50 10.63
C TYR A 16 -4.34 5.31 9.22
N TYR A 17 -4.68 4.08 8.91
CA TYR A 17 -5.27 3.65 7.64
C TYR A 17 -6.61 2.97 7.88
N HIS A 18 -7.61 3.37 7.13
CA HIS A 18 -8.91 2.73 7.06
C HIS A 18 -9.25 2.38 5.62
N ALA A 19 -9.78 1.17 5.38
CA ALA A 19 -10.29 0.74 4.08
C ALA A 19 -11.61 -0.01 4.22
N ASP A 20 -12.50 0.18 3.23
CA ASP A 20 -13.72 -0.62 3.03
C ASP A 20 -13.81 -0.94 1.52
N VAL A 21 -13.63 -2.22 1.20
CA VAL A 21 -13.55 -2.71 -0.17
C VAL A 21 -14.46 -3.90 -0.38
N SER A 22 -14.94 -4.08 -1.60
CA SER A 22 -15.80 -5.21 -1.95
C SER A 22 -15.54 -5.69 -3.37
N ALA A 23 -15.87 -6.95 -3.64
CA ALA A 23 -15.87 -7.53 -4.97
C ALA A 23 -17.03 -8.50 -5.12
N ASN A 24 -17.56 -8.59 -6.33
CA ASN A 24 -18.62 -9.53 -6.69
C ASN A 24 -18.24 -10.32 -7.95
N GLY A 25 -18.82 -11.49 -8.12
CA GLY A 25 -18.62 -12.33 -9.30
C GLY A 25 -17.22 -12.93 -9.40
N ASN A 26 -16.61 -12.87 -10.56
CA ASN A 26 -15.33 -13.54 -10.85
C ASN A 26 -14.15 -13.00 -10.03
N ALA A 27 -14.15 -11.73 -9.67
CA ALA A 27 -13.09 -11.15 -8.85
C ALA A 27 -13.08 -11.71 -7.43
N ALA A 28 -14.23 -11.99 -6.86
CA ALA A 28 -14.37 -12.65 -5.57
C ALA A 28 -13.89 -14.11 -5.61
N LEU A 29 -14.16 -14.81 -6.69
CA LEU A 29 -13.70 -16.17 -6.92
C LEU A 29 -12.18 -16.30 -6.95
N SER A 30 -11.51 -15.41 -7.66
CA SER A 30 -10.06 -15.46 -7.87
C SER A 30 -9.27 -15.41 -6.57
N LYS A 31 -9.76 -14.70 -5.55
CA LYS A 31 -9.11 -14.64 -4.24
C LYS A 31 -9.37 -15.85 -3.32
N GLN A 32 -10.46 -16.55 -3.54
CA GLN A 32 -10.96 -17.54 -2.58
C GLN A 32 -10.59 -18.98 -2.92
N ILE A 33 -10.30 -19.28 -4.17
CA ILE A 33 -9.99 -20.66 -4.60
C ILE A 33 -8.60 -21.11 -4.15
N THR A 34 -7.74 -20.17 -3.78
CA THR A 34 -6.47 -20.46 -3.12
C THR A 34 -6.59 -21.04 -1.71
N ILE A 35 -7.78 -20.99 -1.09
CA ILE A 35 -8.03 -21.46 0.29
C ILE A 35 -8.65 -22.86 0.34
N GLY A 36 -9.15 -23.42 -0.79
CA GLY A 36 -9.85 -24.70 -0.80
C GLY A 36 -9.38 -25.67 -1.89
N GLN A 37 -9.19 -26.94 -1.55
CA GLN A 37 -9.00 -28.04 -2.50
C GLN A 37 -10.30 -28.34 -3.24
N PHE A 38 -10.74 -27.44 -4.14
CA PHE A 38 -11.92 -27.68 -4.96
C PHE A 38 -11.50 -28.00 -6.39
N ASN A 39 -11.84 -29.20 -6.85
CA ASN A 39 -11.57 -29.67 -8.21
C ASN A 39 -12.87 -29.70 -9.03
N PRO A 40 -13.25 -28.65 -9.78
CA PRO A 40 -14.49 -28.62 -10.53
C PRO A 40 -14.36 -29.41 -11.82
N THR A 41 -14.73 -30.68 -11.80
CA THR A 41 -14.96 -31.49 -13.00
C THR A 41 -16.39 -31.36 -13.55
N ILE A 42 -17.22 -30.50 -12.97
CA ILE A 42 -18.65 -30.30 -13.31
C ILE A 42 -18.86 -28.83 -13.65
N ASN A 43 -19.72 -28.52 -14.62
CA ASN A 43 -20.13 -27.12 -14.90
C ASN A 43 -20.90 -26.55 -13.70
N VAL A 44 -20.17 -25.88 -12.83
CA VAL A 44 -20.70 -25.21 -11.64
C VAL A 44 -20.69 -23.71 -11.88
N SER A 45 -21.84 -23.07 -11.79
CA SER A 45 -21.89 -21.61 -11.70
C SER A 45 -21.66 -21.20 -10.25
N LEU A 46 -20.71 -20.35 -10.04
CA LEU A 46 -20.37 -19.78 -8.74
C LEU A 46 -20.62 -18.28 -8.76
N SER A 47 -21.49 -17.82 -7.89
CA SER A 47 -21.66 -16.40 -7.58
C SER A 47 -21.04 -16.16 -6.21
N ALA A 48 -20.10 -15.24 -6.14
CA ALA A 48 -19.43 -14.91 -4.89
C ALA A 48 -19.37 -13.41 -4.67
N SER A 49 -19.45 -12.99 -3.41
CA SER A 49 -19.18 -11.64 -2.96
C SER A 49 -18.18 -11.67 -1.82
N VAL A 50 -17.21 -10.75 -1.86
CA VAL A 50 -16.22 -10.54 -0.81
C VAL A 50 -16.33 -9.10 -0.35
N ARG A 51 -16.28 -8.87 0.95
CA ARG A 51 -16.09 -7.54 1.56
C ARG A 51 -14.92 -7.61 2.54
N GLY A 52 -14.06 -6.60 2.49
CA GLY A 52 -12.96 -6.43 3.43
C GLY A 52 -13.01 -5.06 4.07
N THR A 53 -12.74 -4.98 5.38
CA THR A 53 -12.52 -3.72 6.09
C THR A 53 -11.24 -3.82 6.91
N GLY A 54 -10.45 -2.75 6.91
CA GLY A 54 -9.20 -2.69 7.67
C GLY A 54 -9.10 -1.39 8.46
N ASP A 55 -8.62 -1.52 9.71
CA ASP A 55 -8.27 -0.41 10.59
C ASP A 55 -6.86 -0.66 11.13
N ILE A 56 -5.85 0.03 10.58
CA ILE A 56 -4.44 -0.29 10.79
C ILE A 56 -3.66 0.95 11.19
N GLY A 57 -2.93 0.88 12.29
CA GLY A 57 -2.00 1.92 12.74
C GLY A 57 -0.56 1.53 12.45
N PHE A 58 0.17 2.35 11.68
CA PHE A 58 1.59 2.16 11.37
C PHE A 58 2.45 3.08 12.22
N LEU A 59 3.65 2.59 12.55
CA LEU A 59 4.73 3.37 13.12
C LEU A 59 5.97 3.20 12.26
N ILE A 60 6.58 4.34 11.87
CA ILE A 60 7.70 4.37 10.91
C ILE A 60 8.80 5.26 11.47
N PRO A 61 9.71 4.74 12.32
CA PRO A 61 10.97 5.40 12.62
C PRO A 61 11.86 5.44 11.37
N GLN A 62 12.51 6.57 11.16
CA GLN A 62 13.46 6.80 10.06
C GLN A 62 14.70 7.53 10.58
N TYR A 63 15.85 7.13 10.10
CA TYR A 63 17.10 7.85 10.30
C TYR A 63 17.67 8.34 8.97
N VAL A 64 17.96 9.62 8.90
CA VAL A 64 18.56 10.27 7.75
C VAL A 64 20.03 10.52 8.05
N PHE A 65 20.92 9.95 7.22
CA PHE A 65 22.37 10.05 7.42
C PHE A 65 22.88 11.45 7.02
N GLU A 66 23.85 11.98 7.76
CA GLU A 66 24.52 13.22 7.42
C GLU A 66 25.46 13.05 6.22
N THR A 67 26.12 11.89 6.13
CA THR A 67 27.06 11.57 5.07
C THR A 67 26.30 11.25 3.77
N LYS A 68 26.71 11.90 2.70
CA LYS A 68 26.19 11.59 1.36
C LYS A 68 26.83 10.34 0.78
N ILE A 69 26.02 9.50 0.18
CA ILE A 69 26.42 8.29 -0.55
C ILE A 69 26.11 8.52 -2.03
N PHE A 70 27.11 8.37 -2.91
CA PHE A 70 26.99 8.68 -4.35
C PHE A 70 26.41 10.09 -4.62
N GLY A 71 26.75 11.08 -3.78
CA GLY A 71 26.23 12.44 -3.85
C GLY A 71 24.78 12.59 -3.39
N GLY A 72 24.10 11.52 -3.05
CA GLY A 72 22.73 11.47 -2.54
C GLY A 72 22.68 11.36 -1.01
N GLN A 73 21.62 11.87 -0.43
CA GLN A 73 21.32 11.71 1.00
C GLN A 73 20.64 10.38 1.26
N ALA A 74 21.29 9.55 2.08
CA ALA A 74 20.76 8.24 2.45
C ALA A 74 19.80 8.35 3.63
N ALA A 75 18.77 7.48 3.64
CA ALA A 75 17.89 7.28 4.79
C ALA A 75 17.52 5.81 4.92
N PHE A 76 17.38 5.37 6.16
CA PHE A 76 16.87 4.04 6.51
C PHE A 76 15.62 4.20 7.36
N SER A 77 14.59 3.41 7.06
CA SER A 77 13.36 3.33 7.87
C SER A 77 12.89 1.90 8.01
N VAL A 78 12.06 1.66 9.01
CA VAL A 78 11.34 0.40 9.18
C VAL A 78 9.89 0.74 9.48
N ALA A 79 8.96 0.23 8.68
CA ALA A 79 7.54 0.32 9.01
C ALA A 79 7.09 -0.97 9.68
N GLY A 80 6.29 -0.82 10.74
CA GLY A 80 5.54 -1.89 11.37
C GLY A 80 4.15 -1.40 11.69
N ALA A 81 3.18 -2.29 11.76
CA ALA A 81 1.81 -1.90 12.05
C ALA A 81 1.13 -2.86 13.02
N TYR A 82 0.08 -2.37 13.64
CA TYR A 82 -0.87 -3.15 14.43
C TYR A 82 -2.28 -2.73 14.06
N GLY A 83 -3.18 -3.68 13.94
CA GLY A 83 -4.54 -3.32 13.55
C GLY A 83 -5.52 -4.47 13.59
N ARG A 84 -6.62 -4.22 12.89
CA ARG A 84 -7.72 -5.14 12.71
C ARG A 84 -8.04 -5.24 11.24
N GLU A 85 -8.20 -6.46 10.75
CA GLU A 85 -8.75 -6.75 9.44
C GLU A 85 -9.99 -7.65 9.59
N GLN A 86 -11.03 -7.35 8.81
CA GLN A 86 -12.23 -8.17 8.72
C GLN A 86 -12.47 -8.52 7.27
N ALA A 87 -12.84 -9.78 7.03
CA ALA A 87 -13.26 -10.23 5.72
C ALA A 87 -14.53 -11.06 5.81
N ALA A 88 -15.45 -10.83 4.87
CA ALA A 88 -16.68 -11.59 4.72
C ALA A 88 -16.75 -12.16 3.29
N LEU A 89 -17.02 -13.46 3.19
CA LEU A 89 -17.25 -14.14 1.93
C LEU A 89 -18.65 -14.73 1.94
N ASN A 90 -19.41 -14.47 0.89
CA ASN A 90 -20.62 -15.22 0.57
C ASN A 90 -20.46 -15.85 -0.81
N ALA A 91 -20.61 -17.15 -0.91
CA ALA A 91 -20.49 -17.89 -2.16
C ALA A 91 -21.67 -18.83 -2.36
N THR A 92 -22.32 -18.73 -3.51
CA THR A 92 -23.44 -19.62 -3.90
C THR A 92 -23.02 -20.45 -5.09
N PHE A 93 -23.01 -21.75 -4.90
CA PHE A 93 -22.73 -22.76 -5.93
C PHE A 93 -24.06 -23.26 -6.51
N THR A 94 -24.17 -23.21 -7.82
CA THR A 94 -25.28 -23.82 -8.53
C THR A 94 -24.74 -24.82 -9.55
N ALA A 95 -25.24 -26.04 -9.54
CA ALA A 95 -24.89 -27.09 -10.52
C ALA A 95 -26.09 -27.33 -11.42
N GLY A 96 -25.95 -27.12 -12.75
CA GLY A 96 -26.96 -27.52 -13.73
C GLY A 96 -26.71 -28.95 -14.22
N PRO A 97 -27.72 -29.75 -14.64
CA PRO A 97 -29.14 -29.49 -14.79
C PRO A 97 -30.02 -29.88 -13.57
N ILE A 98 -29.37 -30.21 -12.45
CA ILE A 98 -30.06 -30.52 -11.19
C ILE A 98 -30.23 -29.23 -10.40
N PRO A 99 -31.38 -28.88 -9.81
CA PRO A 99 -31.58 -27.70 -9.01
C PRO A 99 -30.84 -27.84 -7.65
N PHE A 100 -29.53 -27.80 -7.68
CA PHE A 100 -28.68 -27.81 -6.49
C PHE A 100 -28.08 -26.43 -6.31
N ALA A 101 -28.40 -25.77 -5.19
CA ALA A 101 -27.77 -24.55 -4.77
C ALA A 101 -27.24 -24.73 -3.35
N ARG A 102 -25.99 -24.40 -3.12
CA ARG A 102 -25.38 -24.36 -1.78
C ARG A 102 -24.73 -23.01 -1.56
N THR A 103 -25.14 -22.33 -0.49
CA THR A 103 -24.52 -21.07 -0.05
C THR A 103 -23.58 -21.37 1.10
N ILE A 104 -22.40 -20.79 1.04
CA ILE A 104 -21.38 -20.77 2.10
C ILE A 104 -21.18 -19.32 2.48
N SER A 105 -21.24 -19.01 3.78
CA SER A 105 -20.91 -17.70 4.33
C SER A 105 -19.80 -17.87 5.35
N VAL A 106 -18.71 -17.09 5.19
CA VAL A 106 -17.58 -17.05 6.10
C VAL A 106 -17.37 -15.61 6.50
N ASN A 107 -17.27 -15.36 7.80
CA ASN A 107 -16.86 -14.07 8.35
C ASN A 107 -15.65 -14.33 9.23
N ASP A 108 -14.61 -13.53 9.03
CA ASP A 108 -13.37 -13.63 9.77
C ASP A 108 -12.90 -12.26 10.24
N THR A 109 -12.22 -12.23 11.39
CA THR A 109 -11.67 -11.01 11.98
C THR A 109 -10.34 -11.34 12.64
N THR A 110 -9.29 -10.69 12.20
CA THR A 110 -7.95 -10.83 12.76
C THR A 110 -7.48 -9.52 13.38
N PHE A 111 -6.92 -9.61 14.59
CA PHE A 111 -6.17 -8.55 15.25
C PHE A 111 -4.73 -8.98 15.39
N GLY A 112 -3.78 -8.09 15.14
CA GLY A 112 -2.38 -8.46 15.29
C GLY A 112 -1.41 -7.45 14.69
N PHE A 113 -0.16 -7.88 14.59
CA PHE A 113 0.91 -7.11 13.95
C PHE A 113 0.99 -7.43 12.46
N SER A 114 1.36 -6.41 11.66
CA SER A 114 1.77 -6.61 10.26
C SER A 114 3.18 -7.17 10.18
N ASP A 115 3.59 -7.48 8.97
CA ASP A 115 4.98 -7.72 8.63
C ASP A 115 5.83 -6.46 8.85
N LEU A 116 7.16 -6.62 8.98
CA LEU A 116 8.09 -5.49 9.02
C LEU A 116 8.56 -5.14 7.61
N ILE A 117 8.58 -3.85 7.32
CA ILE A 117 8.94 -3.31 6.01
C ILE A 117 10.15 -2.39 6.17
N PRO A 118 11.39 -2.92 6.14
CA PRO A 118 12.60 -2.12 6.09
C PRO A 118 12.77 -1.47 4.72
N GLN A 119 13.25 -0.21 4.70
CA GLN A 119 13.51 0.54 3.48
C GLN A 119 14.81 1.31 3.57
N LEU A 120 15.61 1.25 2.51
CA LEU A 120 16.72 2.14 2.23
C LEU A 120 16.38 3.06 1.07
N SER A 121 16.74 4.33 1.17
CA SER A 121 16.53 5.29 0.09
C SER A 121 17.72 6.24 -0.07
N LEU A 122 17.93 6.69 -1.31
CA LEU A 122 18.87 7.75 -1.66
C LEU A 122 18.11 8.88 -2.36
N ARG A 123 18.38 10.13 -1.97
CA ARG A 123 17.74 11.32 -2.53
C ARG A 123 18.78 12.31 -3.03
N TRP A 124 18.51 12.86 -4.22
CA TRP A 124 19.33 13.92 -4.85
C TRP A 124 18.45 15.14 -5.09
N ASN A 125 18.96 16.31 -4.68
CA ASN A 125 18.22 17.57 -4.74
C ASN A 125 18.90 18.53 -5.71
N PHE A 126 18.21 18.99 -6.73
CA PHE A 126 18.67 19.92 -7.75
C PHE A 126 17.69 21.11 -7.85
N GLY A 127 17.72 21.99 -6.85
CA GLY A 127 16.79 23.10 -6.73
C GLY A 127 15.35 22.63 -6.53
N VAL A 128 14.48 22.95 -7.49
CA VAL A 128 13.07 22.52 -7.44
C VAL A 128 12.87 21.04 -7.83
N ASN A 129 13.88 20.43 -8.46
CA ASN A 129 13.81 19.06 -8.95
C ASN A 129 14.50 18.10 -7.97
N ASN A 130 13.79 17.11 -7.49
CA ASN A 130 14.29 16.17 -6.50
C ASN A 130 14.04 14.76 -6.99
N PHE A 131 15.04 13.89 -6.87
CA PHE A 131 15.00 12.51 -7.31
C PHE A 131 15.25 11.57 -6.14
N MET A 132 14.68 10.39 -6.21
CA MET A 132 14.86 9.34 -5.22
C MET A 132 14.98 7.98 -5.90
N THR A 133 15.81 7.13 -5.32
CA THR A 133 15.71 5.67 -5.53
C THR A 133 15.55 5.00 -4.18
N TYR A 134 14.92 3.84 -4.16
CA TYR A 134 14.74 3.06 -2.94
C TYR A 134 14.77 1.57 -3.22
N ILE A 135 15.05 0.82 -2.18
CA ILE A 135 14.82 -0.60 -2.06
C ILE A 135 14.11 -0.86 -0.73
N THR A 136 13.08 -1.68 -0.76
CA THR A 136 12.32 -2.09 0.43
C THR A 136 12.02 -3.58 0.36
N GLY A 137 11.77 -4.18 1.50
CA GLY A 137 11.44 -5.60 1.59
C GLY A 137 10.30 -5.85 2.56
N ASP A 138 9.73 -7.02 2.48
CA ASP A 138 8.73 -7.53 3.42
C ASP A 138 9.33 -8.70 4.19
N ILE A 139 9.39 -8.56 5.53
CA ILE A 139 9.81 -9.61 6.46
C ILE A 139 8.55 -10.20 7.10
N PRO A 140 8.16 -11.43 6.75
CA PRO A 140 6.86 -12.01 7.09
C PRO A 140 6.82 -12.53 8.52
N ILE A 141 6.76 -11.63 9.49
CA ILE A 141 6.66 -11.92 10.92
C ILE A 141 5.31 -11.52 11.53
N GLY A 142 4.42 -11.00 10.69
CA GLY A 142 3.09 -10.57 11.07
C GLY A 142 2.15 -11.73 11.39
N THR A 143 0.97 -11.37 11.85
CA THR A 143 -0.10 -12.32 12.17
C THR A 143 -0.67 -12.90 10.87
N TYR A 144 -0.36 -14.17 10.61
CA TYR A 144 -0.76 -14.89 9.41
C TYR A 144 -1.16 -16.33 9.74
N ASP A 145 -2.30 -16.75 9.20
CA ASP A 145 -2.74 -18.16 9.14
C ASP A 145 -3.37 -18.41 7.75
N ALA A 146 -2.85 -19.39 7.04
CA ALA A 146 -3.35 -19.75 5.70
C ALA A 146 -4.82 -20.22 5.69
N ALA A 147 -5.38 -20.61 6.82
CA ALA A 147 -6.78 -20.99 6.97
C ALA A 147 -7.71 -19.78 7.17
N ASN A 148 -7.17 -18.62 7.53
CA ASN A 148 -7.93 -17.41 7.76
C ASN A 148 -8.23 -16.67 6.45
N LEU A 149 -9.39 -16.01 6.41
CA LEU A 149 -9.77 -15.12 5.33
C LEU A 149 -9.16 -13.72 5.50
N ALA A 150 -9.00 -13.28 6.74
CA ALA A 150 -8.38 -12.02 7.13
C ALA A 150 -7.01 -12.25 7.77
N ASN A 151 -5.97 -11.57 7.28
CA ASN A 151 -4.60 -11.67 7.78
C ASN A 151 -3.91 -10.31 7.72
N LEU A 152 -3.16 -9.96 8.76
CA LEU A 152 -2.35 -8.74 8.81
C LEU A 152 -0.93 -8.92 8.28
N GLY A 153 -0.42 -10.14 8.27
CA GLY A 153 0.81 -10.53 7.57
C GLY A 153 0.49 -11.15 6.20
N THR A 154 1.46 -11.10 5.29
CA THR A 154 1.33 -11.67 3.93
C THR A 154 1.62 -13.17 3.88
N GLY A 155 2.35 -13.67 4.91
CA GLY A 155 2.82 -15.06 4.98
C GLY A 155 3.97 -15.38 4.03
N HIS A 156 4.52 -14.39 3.32
CA HIS A 156 5.68 -14.55 2.43
C HIS A 156 6.51 -13.26 2.39
N SER A 157 7.79 -13.40 2.07
CA SER A 157 8.66 -12.25 1.84
C SER A 157 8.41 -11.63 0.47
N ALA A 158 8.76 -10.36 0.34
CA ALA A 158 8.81 -9.65 -0.93
C ALA A 158 10.01 -8.72 -0.98
N LEU A 159 10.44 -8.38 -2.19
CA LEU A 159 11.45 -7.37 -2.44
C LEU A 159 10.91 -6.37 -3.47
N ASP A 160 10.98 -5.09 -3.14
CA ASP A 160 10.52 -4.01 -3.99
C ASP A 160 11.65 -3.00 -4.22
N GLY A 161 11.69 -2.43 -5.42
CA GLY A 161 12.64 -1.40 -5.75
C GLY A 161 12.08 -0.44 -6.79
N GLY A 162 12.46 0.82 -6.66
CA GLY A 162 11.92 1.83 -7.54
C GLY A 162 12.59 3.19 -7.43
N GLY A 163 11.92 4.17 -8.00
CA GLY A 163 12.36 5.55 -8.01
C GLY A 163 11.23 6.54 -7.86
N GLY A 164 11.60 7.75 -7.53
CA GLY A 164 10.64 8.84 -7.37
C GLY A 164 11.19 10.17 -7.84
N TYR A 165 10.28 11.05 -8.17
CA TYR A 165 10.55 12.43 -8.53
C TYR A 165 9.61 13.35 -7.75
N THR A 166 10.15 14.46 -7.26
CA THR A 166 9.36 15.54 -6.68
C THR A 166 9.80 16.88 -7.26
N TYR A 167 8.88 17.57 -7.92
CA TYR A 167 8.96 18.98 -8.19
C TYR A 167 8.46 19.73 -6.95
N LEU A 168 9.27 20.60 -6.37
CA LEU A 168 8.90 21.39 -5.19
C LEU A 168 9.36 22.83 -5.38
N ASP A 169 8.44 23.68 -5.78
CA ASP A 169 8.68 25.12 -5.90
C ASP A 169 8.11 25.84 -4.68
N LEU A 170 8.98 26.07 -3.70
CA LEU A 170 8.61 26.76 -2.46
C LEU A 170 8.24 28.23 -2.67
N LYS A 171 8.67 28.89 -3.78
CA LYS A 171 8.33 30.28 -4.05
C LYS A 171 6.88 30.44 -4.49
N ASN A 172 6.40 29.55 -5.33
CA ASN A 172 5.04 29.54 -5.85
C ASN A 172 4.12 28.58 -5.10
N GLY A 173 4.68 27.76 -4.21
CA GLY A 173 3.95 26.78 -3.41
C GLY A 173 3.46 25.56 -4.19
N HIS A 174 4.03 25.30 -5.37
CA HIS A 174 3.64 24.15 -6.18
C HIS A 174 4.45 22.90 -5.78
N GLU A 175 3.73 21.78 -5.65
CA GLU A 175 4.35 20.47 -5.44
C GLU A 175 3.71 19.45 -6.38
N PHE A 176 4.56 18.63 -7.02
CA PHE A 176 4.17 17.42 -7.72
C PHE A 176 5.14 16.31 -7.37
N SER A 177 4.63 15.17 -6.97
CA SER A 177 5.42 13.98 -6.66
C SER A 177 4.90 12.76 -7.40
N VAL A 178 5.83 11.90 -7.83
CA VAL A 178 5.52 10.57 -8.35
C VAL A 178 6.56 9.59 -7.83
N VAL A 179 6.11 8.39 -7.46
CA VAL A 179 6.96 7.24 -7.11
C VAL A 179 6.46 6.04 -7.88
N THR A 180 7.37 5.27 -8.45
CA THR A 180 7.04 4.03 -9.15
C THR A 180 8.04 2.95 -8.79
N GLY A 181 7.60 1.70 -8.76
CA GLY A 181 8.44 0.56 -8.41
C GLY A 181 7.85 -0.77 -8.87
N PHE A 182 8.64 -1.80 -8.65
CA PHE A 182 8.29 -3.18 -8.96
C PHE A 182 8.54 -4.04 -7.74
N THR A 183 7.53 -4.84 -7.38
CA THR A 183 7.59 -5.80 -6.27
C THR A 183 7.70 -7.21 -6.82
N GLY A 184 8.75 -7.92 -6.44
CA GLY A 184 8.90 -9.36 -6.65
C GLY A 184 8.51 -10.11 -5.39
N ASN A 185 7.61 -11.07 -5.51
CA ASN A 185 7.08 -11.85 -4.40
C ASN A 185 7.78 -13.21 -4.31
N PHE A 186 8.12 -13.66 -3.10
CA PHE A 186 8.62 -15.01 -2.86
C PHE A 186 7.46 -15.97 -2.59
N THR A 187 7.75 -17.26 -2.73
CA THR A 187 6.73 -18.30 -2.48
C THR A 187 6.29 -18.29 -1.03
N ASN A 188 4.98 -18.28 -0.81
CA ASN A 188 4.40 -18.47 0.50
C ASN A 188 4.60 -19.94 0.93
N PRO A 189 5.37 -20.23 1.98
CA PRO A 189 5.71 -21.59 2.37
C PRO A 189 4.52 -22.38 2.93
N HIS A 190 3.47 -21.70 3.37
CA HIS A 190 2.26 -22.34 3.92
C HIS A 190 1.31 -22.82 2.82
N THR A 191 1.29 -22.14 1.67
CA THR A 191 0.35 -22.45 0.58
C THR A 191 1.04 -22.97 -0.67
N GLY A 192 2.37 -22.79 -0.82
CA GLY A 192 3.10 -23.09 -2.03
C GLY A 192 2.79 -22.15 -3.20
N TYR A 193 2.09 -21.04 -2.95
CA TYR A 193 1.67 -20.05 -3.93
C TYR A 193 2.68 -18.90 -4.03
N THR A 194 2.88 -18.39 -5.22
CA THR A 194 3.75 -17.24 -5.51
C THR A 194 2.98 -16.24 -6.36
N ASN A 195 2.77 -15.03 -5.83
CA ASN A 195 2.22 -13.92 -6.61
C ASN A 195 3.20 -13.51 -7.71
N GLY A 196 2.67 -13.06 -8.82
CA GLY A 196 3.46 -12.47 -9.89
C GLY A 196 4.16 -11.17 -9.48
N ILE A 197 4.91 -10.59 -10.43
CA ILE A 197 5.54 -9.28 -10.23
C ILE A 197 4.47 -8.20 -10.32
N ASP A 198 4.51 -7.27 -9.38
CA ASP A 198 3.62 -6.13 -9.31
C ASP A 198 4.34 -4.85 -9.75
N TRP A 199 3.69 -4.03 -10.57
CA TRP A 199 4.05 -2.65 -10.82
C TRP A 199 3.11 -1.73 -10.09
N HIS A 200 3.66 -0.74 -9.40
CA HIS A 200 2.88 0.26 -8.71
C HIS A 200 3.41 1.67 -8.97
N THR A 201 2.52 2.64 -8.93
CA THR A 201 2.84 4.05 -9.06
C THR A 201 1.90 4.86 -8.17
N ASP A 202 2.50 5.73 -7.36
CA ASP A 202 1.80 6.71 -6.53
C ASP A 202 2.16 8.12 -6.99
N TRP A 203 1.20 9.02 -7.01
CA TRP A 203 1.43 10.42 -7.35
C TRP A 203 0.61 11.36 -6.47
N GLY A 204 1.08 12.58 -6.36
CA GLY A 204 0.38 13.67 -5.69
C GLY A 204 0.71 14.99 -6.35
N ALA A 205 -0.28 15.88 -6.40
CA ALA A 205 -0.11 17.25 -6.86
C ALA A 205 -0.78 18.19 -5.85
N SER A 206 -0.05 19.21 -5.40
CA SER A 206 -0.49 20.06 -4.30
C SER A 206 -0.11 21.51 -4.51
N GLN A 207 -0.93 22.38 -3.90
CA GLN A 207 -0.66 23.79 -3.75
C GLN A 207 -0.55 24.13 -2.26
N PHE A 208 0.57 24.73 -1.86
CA PHE A 208 0.67 25.42 -0.59
C PHE A 208 -0.10 26.75 -0.67
N VAL A 209 -1.26 26.81 -0.03
CA VAL A 209 -2.10 28.01 0.04
C VAL A 209 -1.66 28.97 1.12
N THR A 210 -0.89 28.50 2.08
CA THR A 210 -0.11 29.25 3.05
C THR A 210 1.24 28.56 3.25
N ARG A 211 2.15 29.15 4.05
CA ARG A 211 3.42 28.47 4.43
C ARG A 211 3.24 27.14 5.14
N GLN A 212 2.07 26.88 5.66
CA GLN A 212 1.75 25.72 6.49
C GLN A 212 0.73 24.80 5.85
N LEU A 213 -0.26 25.37 5.16
CA LEU A 213 -1.40 24.64 4.63
C LEU A 213 -1.19 24.25 3.17
N GLN A 214 -1.27 22.98 2.89
CA GLN A 214 -1.20 22.34 1.59
C GLN A 214 -2.54 21.69 1.25
N VAL A 215 -3.03 21.90 0.04
CA VAL A 215 -4.22 21.23 -0.51
C VAL A 215 -3.91 20.66 -1.88
N GLY A 216 -4.51 19.52 -2.23
CA GLY A 216 -4.20 18.88 -3.50
C GLY A 216 -4.98 17.62 -3.78
N GLY A 217 -4.54 16.91 -4.82
CA GLY A 217 -5.01 15.60 -5.22
C GLY A 217 -3.91 14.55 -5.13
N VAL A 218 -4.31 13.32 -4.94
CA VAL A 218 -3.46 12.14 -4.88
C VAL A 218 -4.07 11.02 -5.70
N GLY A 219 -3.23 10.14 -6.21
CA GLY A 219 -3.69 8.94 -6.88
C GLY A 219 -2.64 7.85 -6.86
N TYR A 220 -3.08 6.65 -7.15
CA TYR A 220 -2.20 5.51 -7.34
C TYR A 220 -2.72 4.60 -8.45
N PHE A 221 -1.81 3.81 -8.97
CA PHE A 221 -2.08 2.73 -9.90
C PHE A 221 -1.28 1.50 -9.47
N TYR A 222 -1.93 0.35 -9.47
CA TYR A 222 -1.34 -0.95 -9.20
C TYR A 222 -1.73 -1.91 -10.31
N GLN A 223 -0.76 -2.68 -10.81
CA GLN A 223 -0.96 -3.71 -11.81
C GLN A 223 0.01 -4.86 -11.57
N GLN A 224 -0.51 -6.06 -11.38
CA GLN A 224 0.29 -7.26 -11.51
C GLN A 224 0.61 -7.50 -12.99
N ILE A 225 1.88 -7.61 -13.33
CA ILE A 225 2.37 -7.64 -14.71
C ILE A 225 2.88 -9.01 -15.17
N THR A 226 2.98 -9.96 -14.25
CA THR A 226 3.26 -11.36 -14.56
C THR A 226 2.28 -12.27 -13.87
N PRO A 227 1.97 -13.45 -14.44
CA PRO A 227 1.07 -14.39 -13.82
C PRO A 227 1.61 -14.97 -12.52
N ASP A 228 0.70 -15.44 -11.68
CA ASP A 228 1.00 -16.21 -10.48
C ASP A 228 1.60 -17.57 -10.84
N SER A 229 2.31 -18.18 -9.88
CA SER A 229 3.02 -19.46 -10.06
C SER A 229 2.99 -20.32 -8.79
N GLY A 230 3.62 -21.49 -8.82
CA GLY A 230 3.64 -22.44 -7.70
C GLY A 230 2.35 -23.26 -7.63
N ALA A 231 1.72 -23.33 -6.46
CA ALA A 231 0.41 -23.95 -6.29
C ALA A 231 -0.67 -23.08 -6.95
N ALA A 232 -0.59 -22.99 -8.29
CA ALA A 232 -1.36 -22.07 -9.10
C ALA A 232 -2.87 -22.25 -8.90
N PRO A 233 -3.64 -21.16 -8.97
CA PRO A 233 -5.08 -21.22 -8.88
C PRO A 233 -5.67 -22.08 -10.04
N ILE A 234 -6.61 -22.95 -9.70
CA ILE A 234 -7.29 -23.86 -10.63
C ILE A 234 -8.02 -23.09 -11.76
N LEU A 235 -8.27 -21.79 -11.57
CA LEU A 235 -9.04 -20.94 -12.49
C LEU A 235 -8.21 -20.06 -13.43
N GLY A 236 -6.89 -20.19 -13.44
CA GLY A 236 -6.01 -19.49 -14.39
C GLY A 236 -5.21 -18.31 -13.81
N ASN A 237 -4.60 -17.54 -14.69
CA ASN A 237 -3.75 -16.41 -14.33
C ASN A 237 -4.61 -15.20 -13.98
N PHE A 238 -4.56 -14.74 -12.74
CA PHE A 238 -5.32 -13.59 -12.27
C PHE A 238 -4.40 -12.41 -12.00
N GLU A 239 -4.01 -11.72 -13.05
CA GLU A 239 -3.30 -10.46 -12.93
C GLU A 239 -4.24 -9.39 -12.36
N SER A 240 -3.94 -8.91 -11.16
CA SER A 240 -4.77 -7.94 -10.46
C SER A 240 -4.41 -6.51 -10.82
N ARG A 241 -5.42 -5.63 -10.84
CA ARG A 241 -5.26 -4.21 -11.14
C ARG A 241 -6.22 -3.37 -10.34
N VAL A 242 -5.79 -2.15 -9.95
CA VAL A 242 -6.68 -1.12 -9.41
C VAL A 242 -6.05 0.26 -9.58
N ALA A 243 -6.87 1.27 -9.70
CA ALA A 243 -6.48 2.67 -9.62
C ALA A 243 -7.25 3.35 -8.48
N GLY A 244 -6.66 4.36 -7.87
CA GLY A 244 -7.31 5.19 -6.86
C GLY A 244 -7.03 6.66 -7.11
N LEU A 245 -8.01 7.52 -6.80
CA LEU A 245 -7.91 8.97 -6.91
C LEU A 245 -8.63 9.63 -5.74
N GLY A 246 -8.08 10.74 -5.24
CA GLY A 246 -8.74 11.48 -4.18
C GLY A 246 -8.06 12.76 -3.75
N PRO A 247 -8.64 13.47 -2.78
CA PRO A 247 -8.10 14.70 -2.23
C PRO A 247 -7.03 14.44 -1.16
N GLN A 248 -6.19 15.45 -0.95
CA GLN A 248 -5.33 15.54 0.22
C GLN A 248 -5.32 16.94 0.82
N ILE A 249 -5.11 17.00 2.12
CA ILE A 249 -4.83 18.22 2.86
C ILE A 249 -3.69 17.97 3.83
N GLY A 250 -2.71 18.87 3.87
CA GLY A 250 -1.55 18.76 4.75
C GLY A 250 -1.31 20.05 5.52
N TYR A 251 -0.85 19.93 6.75
CA TYR A 251 -0.53 21.06 7.61
C TYR A 251 0.82 20.88 8.29
N LEU A 252 1.71 21.84 8.06
CA LEU A 252 3.05 21.93 8.66
C LEU A 252 2.99 22.84 9.88
N PHE A 253 3.59 22.41 11.00
CA PHE A 253 3.61 23.21 12.24
C PHE A 253 4.88 22.94 13.05
N PRO A 254 5.42 23.97 13.74
CA PRO A 254 6.55 23.78 14.64
C PRO A 254 6.07 23.17 15.96
N VAL A 255 6.83 22.22 16.51
CA VAL A 255 6.56 21.62 17.82
C VAL A 255 7.86 21.25 18.52
N GLY A 256 8.16 21.87 19.68
CA GLY A 256 9.30 21.52 20.51
C GLY A 256 10.67 21.56 19.80
N GLY A 257 10.87 22.46 18.84
CA GLY A 257 12.09 22.52 18.03
C GLY A 257 12.13 21.55 16.85
N LEU A 258 11.08 20.78 16.63
CA LEU A 258 10.89 19.89 15.49
C LEU A 258 9.88 20.49 14.50
N GLN A 259 9.84 19.90 13.30
CA GLN A 259 8.79 20.12 12.31
C GLN A 259 7.73 19.02 12.43
N GLY A 260 6.50 19.41 12.76
CA GLY A 260 5.32 18.55 12.70
C GLY A 260 4.67 18.64 11.33
N TYR A 261 4.11 17.52 10.86
CA TYR A 261 3.28 17.44 9.66
C TYR A 261 2.09 16.56 9.91
N LEU A 262 0.90 17.08 9.68
CA LEU A 262 -0.37 16.34 9.68
C LEU A 262 -0.89 16.30 8.24
N ASN A 263 -1.24 15.11 7.74
CA ASN A 263 -1.80 14.96 6.40
C ASN A 263 -3.00 14.01 6.44
N LEU A 264 -4.05 14.40 5.75
CA LEU A 264 -5.25 13.60 5.51
C LEU A 264 -5.34 13.33 4.01
N LYS A 265 -5.58 12.08 3.64
CA LYS A 265 -5.84 11.64 2.27
C LYS A 265 -7.03 10.70 2.26
N ALA A 266 -7.77 10.73 1.18
CA ALA A 266 -8.79 9.72 0.90
C ALA A 266 -8.71 9.34 -0.57
N TYR A 267 -9.01 8.08 -0.88
CA TYR A 267 -9.02 7.57 -2.23
C TYR A 267 -10.32 6.82 -2.50
N TRP A 268 -10.88 7.02 -3.68
CA TRP A 268 -11.89 6.14 -4.28
C TRP A 268 -11.21 5.29 -5.32
N GLU A 269 -11.40 3.98 -5.20
CA GLU A 269 -10.83 3.00 -6.10
C GLU A 269 -11.74 2.76 -7.30
N PHE A 270 -11.14 2.50 -8.44
CA PHE A 270 -11.83 2.21 -9.71
C PHE A 270 -10.93 1.38 -10.63
N ALA A 271 -11.49 0.93 -11.75
CA ALA A 271 -10.80 0.08 -12.72
C ALA A 271 -10.21 -1.21 -12.13
N ALA A 272 -10.83 -1.71 -11.06
CA ALA A 272 -10.42 -2.95 -10.43
C ALA A 272 -10.64 -4.14 -11.36
N GLN A 273 -9.65 -5.03 -11.37
CA GLN A 273 -9.70 -6.31 -12.05
C GLN A 273 -9.07 -7.37 -11.16
N ASN A 274 -9.76 -8.48 -10.97
CA ASN A 274 -9.32 -9.62 -10.17
C ASN A 274 -8.98 -9.27 -8.70
N ARG A 275 -9.58 -8.20 -8.16
CA ARG A 275 -9.45 -7.77 -6.77
C ARG A 275 -10.65 -6.93 -6.33
N PRO A 276 -10.91 -6.81 -5.01
CA PRO A 276 -11.87 -5.84 -4.48
C PRO A 276 -11.45 -4.40 -4.77
N ASP A 277 -12.45 -3.51 -4.86
CA ASP A 277 -12.30 -2.06 -4.87
C ASP A 277 -13.27 -1.40 -3.88
N GLY A 278 -13.05 -0.13 -3.60
CA GLY A 278 -13.85 0.63 -2.66
C GLY A 278 -13.27 2.00 -2.36
N TRP A 279 -13.07 2.30 -1.09
CA TRP A 279 -12.44 3.54 -0.66
C TRP A 279 -11.48 3.29 0.50
N ASN A 280 -10.51 4.18 0.63
CA ASN A 280 -9.61 4.18 1.79
C ASN A 280 -9.23 5.59 2.21
N ALA A 281 -8.84 5.74 3.47
CA ALA A 281 -8.44 7.01 4.06
C ALA A 281 -7.19 6.84 4.93
N TRP A 282 -6.37 7.88 4.94
CA TRP A 282 -5.09 7.92 5.63
C TRP A 282 -4.98 9.17 6.47
N VAL A 283 -4.60 9.02 7.73
CA VAL A 283 -4.21 10.11 8.61
C VAL A 283 -2.74 9.92 8.96
N THR A 284 -1.89 10.82 8.51
CA THR A 284 -0.45 10.78 8.80
C THR A 284 -0.07 11.91 9.74
N PHE A 285 0.60 11.57 10.82
CA PHE A 285 1.29 12.51 11.70
C PHE A 285 2.78 12.19 11.68
N SER A 286 3.63 13.19 11.46
CA SER A 286 5.07 12.97 11.52
C SER A 286 5.81 14.09 12.23
N LEU A 287 6.93 13.72 12.82
CA LEU A 287 7.89 14.63 13.46
C LEU A 287 9.26 14.42 12.82
N SER A 288 9.92 15.49 12.47
CA SER A 288 11.27 15.48 11.87
C SER A 288 12.11 16.65 12.37
N PRO A 289 13.43 16.63 12.19
CA PRO A 289 14.25 17.82 12.40
C PRO A 289 13.70 19.00 11.58
N PRO A 290 13.83 20.25 12.07
CA PRO A 290 13.30 21.41 11.39
C PRO A 290 14.01 21.61 10.05
N PRO A 291 13.31 22.13 9.01
CA PRO A 291 13.92 22.40 7.73
C PRO A 291 15.05 23.46 7.89
N SER A 292 16.13 23.30 7.13
CA SER A 292 17.15 24.33 7.03
C SER A 292 16.54 25.62 6.48
N GLU A 293 17.19 26.79 6.72
CA GLU A 293 16.69 28.08 6.21
C GLU A 293 16.48 28.06 4.70
N ALA A 294 17.34 27.33 3.96
CA ALA A 294 17.24 27.19 2.51
C ALA A 294 16.05 26.36 2.03
N THR A 295 15.42 25.55 2.90
CA THR A 295 14.30 24.64 2.57
C THR A 295 12.99 25.03 3.26
N ARG A 296 12.95 26.20 3.92
CA ARG A 296 11.70 26.72 4.48
C ARG A 296 10.80 27.24 3.35
N PRO A 297 9.50 26.91 3.37
CA PRO A 297 8.52 27.61 2.54
C PRO A 297 8.61 29.12 2.80
N TRP A 298 8.39 29.95 1.77
CA TRP A 298 8.47 31.42 1.78
C TRP A 298 7.92 32.11 3.04
#